data_1aeac40d4fd42c84a035070c7ad7a970
#
_entry.id   1aeac40d4fd42c84a035070c7ad7a970
#
_cell.length_a   1.000
_cell.length_b   1.000
_cell.length_c   1.000
_cell.angle_alpha   90.00
_cell.angle_beta   90.00
_cell.angle_gamma   90.00
#
_symmetry.space_group_name_H-M   'P 1'
#
loop_
_entity.id
_entity.type
_entity.pdbx_description
1 polymer ?
#
loop_
_entity_poly.entity_id
_entity_poly.type
_entity_poly.pdbx_seq_one_letter_code
_entity_poly.pdbx_strand_id
1 'polypeptide(L)'
;MSNALDAYLRLAAPHLSPELVSPEAFGNLQRIARQLPPASASGFECRLGQPQALADLGVRFLAADGSRAVLAGRGDPEGRFELSRFTHPVWERLRRFGARWDEPGSRLAREIGDIFLEFDVEGTPEQVPIPSFFIEYERRATRDLEIMEDALALLWGEPLAPTVRERVVACLEALPSGGEVSAVGAMFSRRFEGVRLCLHGLSPETLPGYLERVGWPGASAEWEPLLSAVAPRVERLALSLDVGGTVQPRLGVECHLAESLHEADTARWSALLEVLEERGLCLPTKRRALVDWVGHLHLRARPEALPPHLRTLSAALGPHALPVFLRRINHVKLVFQPGHPPEAKAYLALIQRWLGQDRRRGRYVFGDLDEVRASLAP
;
A
#
# COMPACT_ATOMS: atom_id res chain seq x y z
N MET A 1 -7.38 24.14 10.45
CA MET A 1 -6.66 22.91 10.11
C MET A 1 -6.94 22.59 8.65
N SER A 2 -5.97 22.04 7.96
CA SER A 2 -6.07 21.69 6.54
C SER A 2 -6.81 20.36 6.35
N ASN A 3 -7.53 20.21 5.23
CA ASN A 3 -8.09 18.93 4.79
C ASN A 3 -7.08 18.15 3.91
N ALA A 4 -5.78 18.27 4.14
CA ALA A 4 -4.78 17.52 3.43
C ALA A 4 -4.41 16.22 4.18
N LEU A 5 -3.73 15.31 3.50
CA LEU A 5 -3.26 14.05 4.06
C LEU A 5 -2.37 14.25 5.29
N ASP A 6 -1.61 15.35 5.37
CA ASP A 6 -0.75 15.67 6.53
C ASP A 6 -1.52 15.80 7.85
N ALA A 7 -2.81 16.15 7.80
CA ALA A 7 -3.65 16.17 8.99
C ALA A 7 -3.83 14.77 9.59
N TYR A 8 -3.91 13.74 8.75
CA TYR A 8 -3.97 12.35 9.19
C TYR A 8 -2.62 11.91 9.77
N LEU A 9 -1.51 12.23 9.07
CA LEU A 9 -0.18 11.89 9.56
C LEU A 9 0.12 12.52 10.92
N ARG A 10 -0.32 13.75 11.16
CA ARG A 10 -0.17 14.40 12.47
C ARG A 10 -0.90 13.69 13.61
N LEU A 11 -2.03 13.05 13.34
CA LEU A 11 -2.72 12.24 14.35
C LEU A 11 -1.91 11.00 14.73
N ALA A 12 -1.17 10.43 13.78
CA ALA A 12 -0.33 9.27 14.00
C ALA A 12 1.03 9.61 14.64
N ALA A 13 1.52 10.82 14.47
CA ALA A 13 2.86 11.26 14.89
C ALA A 13 3.23 10.93 16.35
N PRO A 14 2.35 11.11 17.36
CA PRO A 14 2.67 10.78 18.75
C PRO A 14 2.92 9.29 19.00
N HIS A 15 2.56 8.43 18.06
CA HIS A 15 2.70 6.98 18.15
C HIS A 15 3.79 6.43 17.23
N LEU A 16 4.39 7.28 16.42
CA LEU A 16 5.43 6.89 15.46
C LEU A 16 6.80 7.06 16.12
N SER A 17 7.49 5.94 16.34
CA SER A 17 8.80 5.94 16.96
C SER A 17 9.85 6.60 16.05
N PRO A 18 10.74 7.46 16.59
CA PRO A 18 11.86 8.04 15.85
C PRO A 18 12.87 6.98 15.36
N GLU A 19 12.84 5.78 15.91
CA GLU A 19 13.63 4.65 15.42
C GLU A 19 13.15 4.15 14.04
N LEU A 20 11.87 4.30 13.73
CA LEU A 20 11.30 3.91 12.44
C LEU A 20 11.30 5.06 11.44
N VAL A 21 10.89 6.24 11.89
CA VAL A 21 10.83 7.45 11.09
C VAL A 21 11.36 8.61 11.90
N SER A 22 12.55 9.09 11.54
CA SER A 22 13.15 10.22 12.24
C SER A 22 12.30 11.48 12.13
N PRO A 23 12.41 12.45 13.05
CA PRO A 23 11.72 13.73 12.95
C PRO A 23 11.94 14.46 11.62
N GLU A 24 13.14 14.35 11.07
CA GLU A 24 13.50 14.92 9.76
C GLU A 24 12.76 14.20 8.63
N ALA A 25 12.85 12.86 8.59
CA ALA A 25 12.13 12.04 7.61
C ALA A 25 10.62 12.31 7.68
N PHE A 26 10.05 12.35 8.89
CA PHE A 26 8.63 12.69 9.07
C PHE A 26 8.28 14.07 8.54
N GLY A 27 9.13 15.07 8.76
CA GLY A 27 8.99 16.40 8.18
C GLY A 27 8.94 16.41 6.65
N ASN A 28 9.75 15.55 6.00
CA ASN A 28 9.78 15.37 4.55
C ASN A 28 8.47 14.72 4.05
N LEU A 29 8.00 13.66 4.73
CA LEU A 29 6.71 13.03 4.42
C LEU A 29 5.55 14.03 4.55
N GLN A 30 5.55 14.87 5.58
CA GLN A 30 4.53 15.89 5.76
C GLN A 30 4.54 16.96 4.65
N ARG A 31 5.71 17.31 4.09
CA ARG A 31 5.77 18.26 2.96
C ARG A 31 5.04 17.72 1.73
N ILE A 32 5.20 16.44 1.44
CA ILE A 32 4.47 15.75 0.38
C ILE A 32 2.98 15.70 0.72
N ALA A 33 2.63 15.22 1.91
CA ALA A 33 1.26 15.01 2.35
C ALA A 33 0.42 16.30 2.41
N ARG A 34 1.04 17.47 2.63
CA ARG A 34 0.34 18.77 2.57
C ARG A 34 -0.18 19.12 1.18
N GLN A 35 0.41 18.54 0.15
CA GLN A 35 0.05 18.78 -1.25
C GLN A 35 -0.90 17.71 -1.79
N LEU A 36 -1.19 16.67 -1.02
CA LEU A 36 -2.06 15.57 -1.39
C LEU A 36 -3.45 15.71 -0.71
N PRO A 37 -4.52 15.26 -1.37
CA PRO A 37 -5.83 15.16 -0.75
C PRO A 37 -5.82 14.15 0.40
N PRO A 38 -6.80 14.21 1.33
CA PRO A 38 -6.95 13.17 2.32
C PRO A 38 -7.25 11.83 1.64
N ALA A 39 -6.70 10.77 2.19
CA ALA A 39 -6.97 9.40 1.76
C ALA A 39 -7.32 8.55 2.98
N SER A 40 -8.23 7.61 2.81
CA SER A 40 -8.69 6.74 3.90
C SER A 40 -7.61 5.76 4.39
N ALA A 41 -6.58 5.52 3.59
CA ALA A 41 -5.41 4.75 3.99
C ALA A 41 -4.11 5.39 3.48
N SER A 42 -3.12 5.42 4.33
CA SER A 42 -1.75 5.85 4.04
C SER A 42 -0.77 5.04 4.89
N GLY A 43 0.52 5.17 4.65
CA GLY A 43 1.49 4.43 5.43
C GLY A 43 2.93 4.77 5.13
N PHE A 44 3.81 4.04 5.77
CA PHE A 44 5.25 4.26 5.72
C PHE A 44 5.96 2.95 5.35
N GLU A 45 6.86 2.99 4.39
CA GLU A 45 7.81 1.91 4.16
C GLU A 45 9.09 2.20 4.96
N CYS A 46 9.40 1.37 5.96
CA CYS A 46 10.54 1.53 6.86
C CYS A 46 11.57 0.43 6.65
N ARG A 47 12.86 0.77 6.52
CA ARG A 47 13.96 -0.18 6.42
C ARG A 47 14.34 -0.71 7.80
N LEU A 48 14.42 -2.04 8.00
CA LEU A 48 14.53 -2.64 9.32
C LEU A 48 15.97 -2.91 9.77
N GLY A 49 16.83 -3.37 8.86
CA GLY A 49 18.22 -3.75 9.17
C GLY A 49 19.22 -2.60 9.23
N GLN A 50 18.79 -1.37 8.95
CA GLN A 50 19.65 -0.19 8.89
C GLN A 50 19.36 0.74 10.07
N PRO A 51 20.40 1.43 10.64
CA PRO A 51 20.20 2.39 11.73
C PRO A 51 19.47 3.66 11.29
N GLN A 52 19.52 4.01 10.00
CA GLN A 52 18.84 5.19 9.48
C GLN A 52 17.32 4.99 9.56
N ALA A 53 16.65 5.95 10.18
CA ALA A 53 15.19 5.97 10.32
C ALA A 53 14.55 6.77 9.18
N LEU A 54 14.80 6.34 7.95
CA LEU A 54 14.20 6.87 6.72
C LEU A 54 12.93 6.10 6.40
N ALA A 55 11.97 6.78 5.79
CA ALA A 55 10.73 6.15 5.34
C ALA A 55 10.25 6.75 4.03
N ASP A 56 9.60 5.91 3.23
CA ASP A 56 8.88 6.27 2.03
C ASP A 56 7.37 6.38 2.35
N LEU A 57 6.60 7.12 1.55
CA LEU A 57 5.18 7.38 1.79
C LEU A 57 4.32 6.55 0.83
N GLY A 58 3.40 5.77 1.38
CA GLY A 58 2.33 5.11 0.64
C GLY A 58 0.99 5.81 0.84
N VAL A 59 0.21 5.96 -0.23
CA VAL A 59 -1.14 6.52 -0.19
C VAL A 59 -2.08 5.63 -0.98
N ARG A 60 -3.19 5.21 -0.36
CA ARG A 60 -4.19 4.34 -0.97
C ARG A 60 -5.46 5.10 -1.28
N PHE A 61 -5.94 4.96 -2.50
CA PHE A 61 -7.21 5.46 -3.00
C PHE A 61 -8.16 4.27 -3.17
N LEU A 62 -9.25 4.27 -2.41
CA LEU A 62 -10.24 3.19 -2.43
C LEU A 62 -11.37 3.51 -3.42
N ALA A 63 -11.84 2.52 -4.14
CA ALA A 63 -13.01 2.67 -5.02
C ALA A 63 -14.26 3.13 -4.27
N ALA A 64 -14.39 2.70 -3.01
CA ALA A 64 -15.59 2.88 -2.20
C ALA A 64 -15.71 4.24 -1.48
N ASP A 65 -14.63 5.06 -1.42
CA ASP A 65 -14.59 6.28 -0.57
C ASP A 65 -14.59 7.60 -1.33
N GLY A 66 -14.96 7.58 -2.61
CA GLY A 66 -14.94 8.77 -3.48
C GLY A 66 -13.56 9.13 -4.05
N SER A 67 -12.54 8.36 -3.75
CA SER A 67 -11.16 8.59 -4.22
C SER A 67 -11.03 8.56 -5.74
N ARG A 68 -11.91 7.82 -6.45
CA ARG A 68 -11.96 7.80 -7.92
C ARG A 68 -12.14 9.21 -8.49
N ALA A 69 -13.13 9.93 -7.96
CA ALA A 69 -13.43 11.30 -8.37
C ALA A 69 -12.27 12.26 -8.04
N VAL A 70 -11.63 12.07 -6.88
CA VAL A 70 -10.47 12.86 -6.46
C VAL A 70 -9.30 12.66 -7.42
N LEU A 71 -8.96 11.42 -7.77
CA LEU A 71 -7.88 11.12 -8.71
C LEU A 71 -8.19 11.63 -10.12
N ALA A 72 -9.47 11.65 -10.52
CA ALA A 72 -9.96 12.24 -11.77
C ALA A 72 -9.91 13.79 -11.79
N GLY A 73 -9.49 14.42 -10.68
CA GLY A 73 -9.52 15.89 -10.54
C GLY A 73 -10.91 16.47 -10.25
N ARG A 74 -11.85 15.60 -9.84
CA ARG A 74 -13.20 15.95 -9.40
C ARG A 74 -13.35 15.57 -7.92
N GLY A 75 -14.18 16.23 -7.16
CA GLY A 75 -14.41 15.86 -5.76
C GLY A 75 -13.30 16.29 -4.78
N ASP A 76 -12.32 17.05 -5.22
CA ASP A 76 -11.36 17.75 -4.34
C ASP A 76 -11.77 19.21 -4.20
N PRO A 77 -12.60 19.55 -3.20
CA PRO A 77 -13.16 20.89 -3.06
C PRO A 77 -12.11 21.96 -2.77
N GLU A 78 -10.90 21.58 -2.39
CA GLU A 78 -9.80 22.51 -2.11
C GLU A 78 -8.78 22.58 -3.26
N GLY A 79 -9.04 21.88 -4.37
CA GLY A 79 -8.18 21.89 -5.56
C GLY A 79 -6.74 21.43 -5.31
N ARG A 80 -6.52 20.54 -4.36
CA ARG A 80 -5.16 20.12 -3.96
C ARG A 80 -4.47 19.27 -5.00
N PHE A 81 -5.27 18.49 -5.73
CA PHE A 81 -4.79 17.63 -6.82
C PHE A 81 -4.84 18.36 -8.17
N GLU A 82 -4.65 19.67 -8.17
CA GLU A 82 -4.60 20.47 -9.40
C GLU A 82 -3.32 20.25 -10.19
N LEU A 83 -3.47 20.08 -11.51
CA LEU A 83 -2.34 19.92 -12.44
C LEU A 83 -1.33 21.08 -12.38
N SER A 84 -1.80 22.29 -12.08
CA SER A 84 -0.92 23.47 -11.96
C SER A 84 0.20 23.30 -10.93
N ARG A 85 0.03 22.39 -9.98
CA ARG A 85 1.01 22.06 -8.93
C ARG A 85 1.90 20.87 -9.27
N PHE A 86 1.50 20.09 -10.28
CA PHE A 86 2.14 18.84 -10.66
C PHE A 86 2.51 18.89 -12.14
N THR A 87 3.70 19.38 -12.43
CA THR A 87 4.13 19.69 -13.82
C THR A 87 4.59 18.47 -14.61
N HIS A 88 4.94 17.37 -13.93
CA HIS A 88 5.42 16.18 -14.64
C HIS A 88 4.27 15.45 -15.36
N PRO A 89 4.47 15.00 -16.63
CA PRO A 89 3.43 14.36 -17.43
C PRO A 89 2.75 13.14 -16.81
N VAL A 90 3.41 12.46 -15.87
CA VAL A 90 2.83 11.33 -15.12
C VAL A 90 1.52 11.74 -14.42
N TRP A 91 1.44 12.95 -13.87
CA TRP A 91 0.25 13.40 -13.15
C TRP A 91 -0.98 13.56 -14.06
N GLU A 92 -0.77 13.99 -15.30
CA GLU A 92 -1.85 14.01 -16.30
C GLU A 92 -2.30 12.59 -16.66
N ARG A 93 -1.38 11.64 -16.79
CA ARG A 93 -1.70 10.23 -17.03
C ARG A 93 -2.50 9.63 -15.89
N LEU A 94 -2.09 9.91 -14.62
CA LEU A 94 -2.83 9.48 -13.43
C LEU A 94 -4.27 10.05 -13.42
N ARG A 95 -4.44 11.30 -13.82
CA ARG A 95 -5.77 11.93 -13.90
C ARG A 95 -6.63 11.28 -14.99
N ARG A 96 -6.07 10.99 -16.17
CA ARG A 96 -6.78 10.27 -17.23
C ARG A 96 -7.18 8.87 -16.79
N PHE A 97 -6.27 8.18 -16.10
CA PHE A 97 -6.58 6.90 -15.50
C PHE A 97 -7.73 7.04 -14.48
N GLY A 98 -7.65 7.99 -13.56
CA GLY A 98 -8.68 8.28 -12.57
C GLY A 98 -10.03 8.59 -13.21
N ALA A 99 -10.07 9.40 -14.29
CA ALA A 99 -11.28 9.71 -15.00
C ALA A 99 -11.94 8.47 -15.62
N ARG A 100 -11.13 7.54 -16.16
CA ARG A 100 -11.63 6.28 -16.71
C ARG A 100 -12.07 5.31 -15.63
N TRP A 101 -11.36 5.30 -14.49
CA TRP A 101 -11.72 4.50 -13.33
C TRP A 101 -13.00 4.99 -12.64
N ASP A 102 -13.28 6.30 -12.66
CA ASP A 102 -14.49 6.92 -12.10
C ASP A 102 -15.69 6.89 -13.08
N GLU A 103 -15.49 6.47 -14.33
CA GLU A 103 -16.56 6.41 -15.34
C GLU A 103 -17.49 5.22 -15.05
N PRO A 104 -18.78 5.48 -14.74
CA PRO A 104 -19.73 4.42 -14.47
C PRO A 104 -19.84 3.42 -15.65
N GLY A 105 -19.72 2.13 -15.33
CA GLY A 105 -19.80 1.06 -16.34
C GLY A 105 -18.51 0.79 -17.10
N SER A 106 -17.45 1.55 -16.89
CA SER A 106 -16.15 1.22 -17.47
C SER A 106 -15.63 -0.11 -16.90
N ARG A 107 -14.78 -0.79 -17.68
CA ARG A 107 -14.15 -2.04 -17.20
C ARG A 107 -13.26 -1.78 -15.99
N LEU A 108 -12.49 -0.68 -16.01
CA LEU A 108 -11.64 -0.28 -14.90
C LEU A 108 -12.46 -0.07 -13.61
N ALA A 109 -13.63 0.56 -13.72
CA ALA A 109 -14.50 0.80 -12.56
C ALA A 109 -15.01 -0.51 -11.90
N ARG A 110 -15.13 -1.59 -12.67
CA ARG A 110 -15.61 -2.89 -12.18
C ARG A 110 -14.52 -3.79 -11.64
N GLU A 111 -13.34 -3.73 -12.26
CA GLU A 111 -12.27 -4.70 -12.03
C GLU A 111 -11.17 -4.18 -11.09
N ILE A 112 -11.06 -2.84 -10.94
CA ILE A 112 -10.03 -2.21 -10.10
C ILE A 112 -10.68 -1.73 -8.80
N GLY A 113 -10.27 -2.34 -7.68
CA GLY A 113 -10.73 -1.98 -6.34
C GLY A 113 -10.00 -0.77 -5.79
N ASP A 114 -8.68 -0.82 -5.83
CA ASP A 114 -7.85 0.17 -5.18
C ASP A 114 -6.63 0.56 -6.01
N ILE A 115 -6.07 1.71 -5.65
CA ILE A 115 -4.86 2.25 -6.24
C ILE A 115 -3.92 2.69 -5.13
N PHE A 116 -2.62 2.40 -5.30
CA PHE A 116 -1.58 2.90 -4.43
C PHE A 116 -0.65 3.83 -5.20
N LEU A 117 -0.30 4.93 -4.56
CA LEU A 117 0.83 5.77 -4.91
C LEU A 117 1.95 5.55 -3.88
N GLU A 118 3.11 5.13 -4.33
CA GLU A 118 4.31 5.03 -3.50
C GLU A 118 5.30 6.12 -3.90
N PHE A 119 5.68 6.94 -2.92
CA PHE A 119 6.63 8.02 -3.06
C PHE A 119 7.96 7.62 -2.42
N ASP A 120 8.97 7.37 -3.25
CA ASP A 120 10.35 7.21 -2.77
C ASP A 120 10.85 8.59 -2.30
N VAL A 121 11.22 8.72 -1.02
CA VAL A 121 11.57 10.00 -0.39
C VAL A 121 13.05 10.05 -0.08
N GLU A 122 13.82 10.65 -0.98
CA GLU A 122 15.24 10.91 -0.82
C GLU A 122 15.49 12.38 -0.49
N GLY A 123 16.13 12.62 0.66
CA GLY A 123 16.44 14.00 1.10
C GLY A 123 15.20 14.85 1.36
N THR A 124 15.36 16.17 1.18
CA THR A 124 14.26 17.13 1.38
C THR A 124 13.56 17.42 0.06
N PRO A 125 12.31 16.96 -0.15
CA PRO A 125 11.61 17.18 -1.40
C PRO A 125 11.16 18.64 -1.53
N GLU A 126 11.55 19.31 -2.61
CA GLU A 126 11.07 20.63 -2.97
C GLU A 126 9.68 20.58 -3.59
N GLN A 127 9.38 19.50 -4.31
CA GLN A 127 8.10 19.21 -4.97
C GLN A 127 7.64 17.80 -4.59
N VAL A 128 6.37 17.48 -4.86
CA VAL A 128 5.88 16.11 -4.73
C VAL A 128 6.64 15.22 -5.71
N PRO A 129 7.34 14.18 -5.24
CA PRO A 129 8.05 13.25 -6.11
C PRO A 129 7.10 12.55 -7.08
N ILE A 130 7.65 12.05 -8.17
CA ILE A 130 6.91 11.19 -9.10
C ILE A 130 6.64 9.87 -8.36
N PRO A 131 5.37 9.42 -8.19
CA PRO A 131 5.07 8.18 -7.50
C PRO A 131 5.32 6.96 -8.39
N SER A 132 5.59 5.81 -7.78
CA SER A 132 5.22 4.53 -8.36
C SER A 132 3.72 4.32 -8.17
N PHE A 133 3.06 3.72 -9.15
CA PHE A 133 1.61 3.55 -9.18
C PHE A 133 1.26 2.07 -9.22
N PHE A 134 0.38 1.63 -8.32
CA PHE A 134 -0.08 0.25 -8.28
C PHE A 134 -1.59 0.19 -8.42
N ILE A 135 -2.04 -0.78 -9.18
CA ILE A 135 -3.44 -1.12 -9.41
C ILE A 135 -3.71 -2.42 -8.68
N GLU A 136 -4.65 -2.43 -7.75
CA GLU A 136 -5.14 -3.62 -7.07
C GLU A 136 -6.51 -4.02 -7.61
N TYR A 137 -6.70 -5.29 -7.91
CA TYR A 137 -7.93 -5.79 -8.51
C TYR A 137 -9.01 -6.07 -7.46
N GLU A 138 -10.27 -5.74 -7.77
CA GLU A 138 -11.43 -5.89 -6.86
C GLU A 138 -11.68 -7.34 -6.46
N ARG A 139 -11.65 -8.21 -7.43
CA ARG A 139 -11.76 -9.66 -7.21
C ARG A 139 -10.35 -10.19 -7.13
N ARG A 140 -9.99 -10.61 -5.92
CA ARG A 140 -8.68 -11.20 -5.71
C ARG A 140 -8.23 -11.93 -6.95
N ALA A 141 -7.27 -11.34 -7.62
CA ALA A 141 -6.52 -11.88 -8.69
C ALA A 141 -7.20 -12.09 -10.03
N THR A 142 -6.50 -11.62 -10.96
CA THR A 142 -6.84 -11.85 -12.35
C THR A 142 -5.63 -12.44 -13.06
N ARG A 143 -5.91 -13.29 -14.04
CA ARG A 143 -4.98 -13.61 -15.12
C ARG A 143 -5.40 -12.89 -16.40
N ASP A 144 -6.33 -11.95 -16.28
CA ASP A 144 -6.86 -11.20 -17.40
C ASP A 144 -5.84 -10.14 -17.84
N LEU A 145 -5.10 -10.50 -18.87
CA LEU A 145 -4.08 -9.64 -19.46
C LEU A 145 -4.67 -8.35 -20.05
N GLU A 146 -5.88 -8.40 -20.62
CA GLU A 146 -6.47 -7.23 -21.28
C GLU A 146 -6.75 -6.08 -20.32
N ILE A 147 -7.31 -6.37 -19.13
CA ILE A 147 -7.53 -5.32 -18.12
C ILE A 147 -6.21 -4.72 -17.63
N MET A 148 -5.18 -5.55 -17.53
CA MET A 148 -3.83 -5.12 -17.16
C MET A 148 -3.24 -4.20 -18.23
N GLU A 149 -3.34 -4.57 -19.50
CA GLU A 149 -2.86 -3.80 -20.66
C GLU A 149 -3.61 -2.49 -20.78
N ASP A 150 -4.95 -2.49 -20.68
CA ASP A 150 -5.79 -1.29 -20.73
C ASP A 150 -5.39 -0.28 -19.65
N ALA A 151 -5.21 -0.75 -18.44
CA ALA A 151 -4.84 0.09 -17.31
C ALA A 151 -3.41 0.65 -17.45
N LEU A 152 -2.45 -0.17 -17.84
CA LEU A 152 -1.06 0.24 -18.02
C LEU A 152 -0.89 1.18 -19.24
N ALA A 153 -1.62 0.95 -20.31
CA ALA A 153 -1.59 1.84 -21.50
C ALA A 153 -2.05 3.27 -21.13
N LEU A 154 -3.06 3.42 -20.27
CA LEU A 154 -3.46 4.73 -19.75
C LEU A 154 -2.35 5.39 -18.92
N LEU A 155 -1.65 4.62 -18.10
CA LEU A 155 -0.60 5.13 -17.22
C LEU A 155 0.66 5.50 -18.00
N TRP A 156 1.05 4.75 -18.99
CA TRP A 156 2.23 5.06 -19.82
C TRP A 156 1.91 5.99 -20.99
N GLY A 157 0.64 6.08 -21.40
CA GLY A 157 0.21 6.83 -22.55
C GLY A 157 0.42 6.09 -23.87
N GLU A 158 0.88 4.84 -23.80
CA GLU A 158 1.11 3.94 -24.94
C GLU A 158 0.96 2.48 -24.49
N PRO A 159 0.70 1.53 -25.41
CA PRO A 159 0.67 0.11 -25.08
C PRO A 159 2.01 -0.40 -24.56
N LEU A 160 1.96 -1.53 -23.85
CA LEU A 160 3.18 -2.26 -23.46
C LEU A 160 4.07 -2.56 -24.68
N ALA A 161 5.37 -2.34 -24.54
CA ALA A 161 6.32 -2.78 -25.56
C ALA A 161 6.17 -4.29 -25.79
N PRO A 162 6.19 -4.78 -27.02
CA PRO A 162 5.96 -6.20 -27.33
C PRO A 162 6.81 -7.17 -26.51
N THR A 163 8.08 -6.86 -26.31
CA THR A 163 9.01 -7.68 -25.52
C THR A 163 8.62 -7.74 -24.04
N VAL A 164 8.12 -6.65 -23.46
CA VAL A 164 7.61 -6.60 -22.08
C VAL A 164 6.32 -7.41 -21.98
N ARG A 165 5.42 -7.22 -22.93
CA ARG A 165 4.16 -7.97 -23.01
C ARG A 165 4.39 -9.49 -23.07
N GLU A 166 5.23 -9.96 -23.98
CA GLU A 166 5.58 -11.37 -24.11
C GLU A 166 6.14 -11.93 -22.79
N ARG A 167 6.99 -11.17 -22.12
CA ARG A 167 7.56 -11.60 -20.83
C ARG A 167 6.51 -11.64 -19.72
N VAL A 168 5.59 -10.67 -19.67
CA VAL A 168 4.46 -10.68 -18.72
C VAL A 168 3.59 -11.90 -18.96
N VAL A 169 3.21 -12.20 -20.21
CA VAL A 169 2.45 -13.40 -20.57
C VAL A 169 3.15 -14.67 -20.08
N ALA A 170 4.45 -14.81 -20.34
CA ALA A 170 5.23 -15.96 -19.89
C ALA A 170 5.23 -16.08 -18.35
N CYS A 171 5.28 -14.95 -17.60
CA CYS A 171 5.17 -14.97 -16.15
C CYS A 171 3.78 -15.42 -15.67
N LEU A 172 2.71 -15.03 -16.36
CA LEU A 172 1.34 -15.43 -16.02
C LEU A 172 1.09 -16.92 -16.33
N GLU A 173 1.57 -17.42 -17.48
CA GLU A 173 1.44 -18.82 -17.88
C GLU A 173 2.25 -19.77 -16.97
N ALA A 174 3.37 -19.30 -16.45
CA ALA A 174 4.20 -20.05 -15.50
C ALA A 174 3.61 -20.16 -14.10
N LEU A 175 2.55 -19.40 -13.76
CA LEU A 175 1.93 -19.47 -12.44
C LEU A 175 1.37 -20.87 -12.15
N PRO A 176 1.58 -21.41 -10.93
CA PRO A 176 0.98 -22.67 -10.54
C PRO A 176 -0.54 -22.57 -10.45
N SER A 177 -1.21 -23.71 -10.29
CA SER A 177 -2.65 -23.72 -9.98
C SER A 177 -2.93 -22.93 -8.70
N GLY A 178 -3.90 -22.00 -8.76
CA GLY A 178 -4.18 -21.06 -7.65
C GLY A 178 -3.25 -19.86 -7.55
N GLY A 179 -2.22 -19.78 -8.41
CA GLY A 179 -1.41 -18.57 -8.55
C GLY A 179 -2.15 -17.48 -9.30
N GLU A 180 -2.01 -16.24 -8.87
CA GLU A 180 -2.82 -15.10 -9.35
C GLU A 180 -2.07 -13.76 -9.23
N VAL A 181 -2.45 -12.77 -10.04
CA VAL A 181 -1.95 -11.40 -9.94
C VAL A 181 -2.90 -10.60 -9.05
N SER A 182 -2.43 -10.14 -7.93
CA SER A 182 -3.21 -9.28 -7.02
C SER A 182 -3.11 -7.80 -7.35
N ALA A 183 -1.94 -7.37 -7.82
CA ALA A 183 -1.72 -6.00 -8.23
C ALA A 183 -0.64 -5.91 -9.32
N VAL A 184 -0.68 -4.80 -10.05
CA VAL A 184 0.30 -4.44 -11.08
C VAL A 184 0.82 -3.05 -10.83
N GLY A 185 2.15 -2.88 -10.88
CA GLY A 185 2.81 -1.60 -10.65
C GLY A 185 3.45 -1.00 -11.91
N ALA A 186 3.26 0.31 -12.11
CA ALA A 186 4.03 1.15 -13.00
C ALA A 186 5.05 1.95 -12.17
N MET A 187 6.35 1.63 -12.31
CA MET A 187 7.41 2.10 -11.43
C MET A 187 7.98 3.45 -11.89
N PHE A 188 7.14 4.50 -11.99
CA PHE A 188 7.54 5.80 -12.54
C PHE A 188 8.61 6.54 -11.71
N SER A 189 8.71 6.28 -10.40
CA SER A 189 9.77 6.83 -9.55
C SER A 189 11.16 6.28 -9.89
N ARG A 190 11.23 5.21 -10.67
CA ARG A 190 12.47 4.49 -10.99
C ARG A 190 12.74 4.52 -12.50
N ARG A 191 14.03 4.50 -12.87
CA ARG A 191 14.44 4.36 -14.28
C ARG A 191 14.28 2.91 -14.72
N PHE A 192 13.02 2.46 -14.85
CA PHE A 192 12.69 1.10 -15.22
C PHE A 192 11.52 1.09 -16.19
N GLU A 193 11.76 0.58 -17.40
CA GLU A 193 10.73 0.39 -18.45
C GLU A 193 10.16 -1.01 -18.35
N GLY A 194 9.15 -1.19 -17.51
CA GLY A 194 8.53 -2.48 -17.26
C GLY A 194 7.45 -2.39 -16.18
N VAL A 195 6.91 -3.53 -15.82
CA VAL A 195 5.85 -3.68 -14.82
C VAL A 195 6.34 -4.42 -13.60
N ARG A 196 5.82 -4.08 -12.44
CA ARG A 196 5.89 -4.92 -11.26
C ARG A 196 4.63 -5.76 -11.16
N LEU A 197 4.80 -7.08 -11.16
CA LEU A 197 3.73 -8.03 -10.85
C LEU A 197 3.74 -8.33 -9.36
N CYS A 198 2.58 -8.18 -8.70
CA CYS A 198 2.36 -8.66 -7.34
C CYS A 198 1.54 -9.95 -7.42
N LEU A 199 2.13 -11.06 -7.01
CA LEU A 199 1.61 -12.40 -7.23
C LEU A 199 1.25 -13.07 -5.90
N HIS A 200 0.10 -13.70 -5.85
CA HIS A 200 -0.37 -14.52 -4.73
C HIS A 200 -0.45 -16.00 -5.13
N GLY A 201 -0.71 -16.88 -4.15
CA GLY A 201 -0.88 -18.31 -4.37
C GLY A 201 0.42 -19.08 -4.64
N LEU A 202 1.55 -18.46 -4.34
CA LEU A 202 2.87 -19.10 -4.34
C LEU A 202 3.23 -19.51 -2.92
N SER A 203 3.59 -20.77 -2.73
CA SER A 203 4.13 -21.30 -1.46
C SER A 203 5.65 -21.44 -1.53
N PRO A 204 6.34 -21.61 -0.39
CA PRO A 204 7.78 -21.88 -0.39
C PRO A 204 8.19 -23.06 -1.29
N GLU A 205 7.31 -24.06 -1.42
CA GLU A 205 7.58 -25.25 -2.23
C GLU A 205 7.40 -25.00 -3.73
N THR A 206 6.48 -24.11 -4.12
CA THR A 206 6.20 -23.81 -5.53
C THR A 206 7.03 -22.67 -6.09
N LEU A 207 7.54 -21.81 -5.22
CA LEU A 207 8.28 -20.61 -5.59
C LEU A 207 9.59 -20.90 -6.36
N PRO A 208 10.44 -21.89 -5.98
CA PRO A 208 11.66 -22.18 -6.72
C PRO A 208 11.38 -22.53 -8.18
N GLY A 209 10.45 -23.48 -8.41
CA GLY A 209 10.08 -23.89 -9.75
C GLY A 209 9.41 -22.79 -10.58
N TYR A 210 8.69 -21.86 -9.94
CA TYR A 210 8.16 -20.69 -10.63
C TYR A 210 9.29 -19.75 -11.07
N LEU A 211 10.21 -19.39 -10.17
CA LEU A 211 11.34 -18.49 -10.47
C LEU A 211 12.25 -19.04 -11.58
N GLU A 212 12.49 -20.35 -11.58
CA GLU A 212 13.23 -21.03 -12.64
C GLU A 212 12.50 -20.88 -14.00
N ARG A 213 11.20 -21.19 -14.05
CA ARG A 213 10.41 -21.11 -15.30
C ARG A 213 10.36 -19.70 -15.90
N VAL A 214 10.28 -18.66 -15.04
CA VAL A 214 10.26 -17.28 -15.52
C VAL A 214 11.65 -16.70 -15.81
N GLY A 215 12.71 -17.46 -15.51
CA GLY A 215 14.10 -17.09 -15.78
C GLY A 215 14.62 -16.00 -14.83
N TRP A 216 14.18 -16.01 -13.55
CA TRP A 216 14.76 -15.11 -12.54
C TRP A 216 16.24 -15.45 -12.31
N PRO A 217 17.19 -14.47 -12.35
CA PRO A 217 18.61 -14.74 -12.43
C PRO A 217 19.29 -15.13 -11.11
N GLY A 218 18.59 -15.12 -9.96
CA GLY A 218 19.16 -15.47 -8.66
C GLY A 218 19.15 -16.96 -8.36
N ALA A 219 19.97 -17.38 -7.40
CA ALA A 219 20.05 -18.75 -6.94
C ALA A 219 19.14 -18.99 -5.72
N SER A 220 18.52 -20.16 -5.63
CA SER A 220 17.62 -20.52 -4.51
C SER A 220 18.33 -20.50 -3.16
N ALA A 221 19.59 -20.88 -3.12
CA ALA A 221 20.41 -20.85 -1.91
C ALA A 221 20.53 -19.46 -1.24
N GLU A 222 20.27 -18.38 -1.98
CA GLU A 222 20.36 -17.01 -1.45
C GLU A 222 19.14 -16.62 -0.62
N TRP A 223 17.97 -17.22 -0.85
CA TRP A 223 16.71 -16.82 -0.23
C TRP A 223 15.94 -17.95 0.48
N GLU A 224 16.05 -19.20 0.05
CA GLU A 224 15.33 -20.35 0.62
C GLU A 224 15.53 -20.49 2.14
N PRO A 225 16.75 -20.38 2.72
CA PRO A 225 16.94 -20.55 4.14
C PRO A 225 16.21 -19.51 4.99
N LEU A 226 16.13 -18.25 4.49
CA LEU A 226 15.40 -17.20 5.16
C LEU A 226 13.88 -17.40 5.01
N LEU A 227 13.42 -17.73 3.80
CA LEU A 227 11.99 -17.95 3.55
C LEU A 227 11.47 -19.15 4.33
N SER A 228 12.21 -20.25 4.41
CA SER A 228 11.85 -21.43 5.22
C SER A 228 11.72 -21.13 6.70
N ALA A 229 12.51 -20.18 7.22
CA ALA A 229 12.40 -19.75 8.62
C ALA A 229 11.21 -18.82 8.88
N VAL A 230 10.82 -18.02 7.89
CA VAL A 230 9.74 -17.01 8.01
C VAL A 230 8.37 -17.61 7.67
N ALA A 231 8.27 -18.46 6.66
CA ALA A 231 7.01 -18.99 6.14
C ALA A 231 6.09 -19.63 7.20
N PRO A 232 6.57 -20.40 8.20
CA PRO A 232 5.71 -20.96 9.24
C PRO A 232 5.06 -19.92 10.18
N ARG A 233 5.49 -18.65 10.11
CA ARG A 233 5.04 -17.55 10.96
C ARG A 233 4.09 -16.59 10.27
N VAL A 234 3.84 -16.80 8.99
CA VAL A 234 2.98 -15.96 8.16
C VAL A 234 1.82 -16.76 7.59
N GLU A 235 0.76 -16.10 7.25
CA GLU A 235 -0.43 -16.76 6.70
C GLU A 235 -0.44 -16.74 5.19
N ARG A 236 0.21 -15.74 4.61
CA ARG A 236 0.26 -15.58 3.17
C ARG A 236 1.57 -14.94 2.76
N LEU A 237 2.11 -15.46 1.67
CA LEU A 237 3.20 -14.85 0.94
C LEU A 237 2.65 -14.19 -0.33
N ALA A 238 3.22 -13.04 -0.69
CA ALA A 238 3.06 -12.43 -1.99
C ALA A 238 4.43 -12.15 -2.60
N LEU A 239 4.54 -12.34 -3.90
CA LEU A 239 5.77 -12.11 -4.65
C LEU A 239 5.67 -10.81 -5.43
N SER A 240 6.66 -9.93 -5.28
CA SER A 240 6.82 -8.75 -6.14
C SER A 240 7.96 -8.99 -7.13
N LEU A 241 7.64 -9.00 -8.41
CA LEU A 241 8.57 -9.31 -9.51
C LEU A 241 8.57 -8.18 -10.53
N ASP A 242 9.73 -7.60 -10.81
CA ASP A 242 9.89 -6.57 -11.84
C ASP A 242 10.16 -7.24 -13.19
N VAL A 243 9.30 -6.95 -14.19
CA VAL A 243 9.29 -7.57 -15.52
C VAL A 243 9.43 -6.50 -16.59
N GLY A 244 10.57 -6.50 -17.26
CA GLY A 244 10.85 -5.74 -18.47
C GLY A 244 10.99 -6.67 -19.68
N GLY A 245 11.93 -6.40 -20.58
CA GLY A 245 12.33 -7.37 -21.61
C GLY A 245 12.88 -8.68 -21.03
N THR A 246 13.33 -8.63 -19.78
CA THR A 246 13.71 -9.79 -18.95
C THR A 246 13.11 -9.63 -17.56
N VAL A 247 13.05 -10.75 -16.80
CA VAL A 247 12.75 -10.67 -15.37
C VAL A 247 13.95 -10.03 -14.66
N GLN A 248 13.68 -9.02 -13.84
CA GLN A 248 14.73 -8.27 -13.17
C GLN A 248 15.28 -9.02 -11.95
N PRO A 249 16.53 -8.74 -11.56
CA PRO A 249 17.20 -9.51 -10.49
C PRO A 249 16.63 -9.22 -9.10
N ARG A 250 15.94 -8.08 -8.89
CA ARG A 250 15.35 -7.73 -7.61
C ARG A 250 14.04 -8.47 -7.39
N LEU A 251 13.96 -9.24 -6.31
CA LEU A 251 12.80 -10.03 -5.90
C LEU A 251 12.30 -9.51 -4.56
N GLY A 252 11.00 -9.29 -4.42
CA GLY A 252 10.36 -8.97 -3.14
C GLY A 252 9.45 -10.10 -2.71
N VAL A 253 9.55 -10.55 -1.45
CA VAL A 253 8.62 -11.50 -0.85
C VAL A 253 7.92 -10.80 0.32
N GLU A 254 6.62 -10.60 0.19
CA GLU A 254 5.79 -9.96 1.19
C GLU A 254 5.19 -11.01 2.13
N CYS A 255 5.37 -10.78 3.40
CA CYS A 255 4.95 -11.64 4.50
C CYS A 255 3.73 -11.02 5.18
N HIS A 256 2.55 -11.62 4.99
CA HIS A 256 1.29 -11.10 5.51
C HIS A 256 0.80 -11.95 6.68
N LEU A 257 0.27 -11.28 7.71
CA LEU A 257 -0.58 -11.88 8.73
C LEU A 257 -2.04 -11.48 8.47
N ALA A 258 -2.99 -12.34 8.83
CA ALA A 258 -4.40 -12.01 8.71
C ALA A 258 -4.72 -10.79 9.57
N GLU A 259 -5.59 -9.96 9.04
CA GLU A 259 -6.07 -8.81 9.78
C GLU A 259 -6.91 -9.27 10.98
N SER A 260 -6.50 -8.90 12.17
CA SER A 260 -7.27 -9.04 13.39
C SER A 260 -7.26 -7.72 14.16
N LEU A 261 -8.29 -7.45 14.91
CA LEU A 261 -8.39 -6.29 15.81
C LEU A 261 -7.87 -6.62 17.23
N HIS A 262 -7.27 -7.80 17.43
CA HIS A 262 -6.90 -8.31 18.74
C HIS A 262 -5.41 -8.13 19.07
N GLU A 263 -5.09 -8.09 20.36
CA GLU A 263 -3.72 -8.05 20.89
C GLU A 263 -2.87 -9.26 20.43
N ALA A 264 -3.50 -10.37 20.05
CA ALA A 264 -2.83 -11.53 19.46
C ALA A 264 -1.97 -11.20 18.23
N ASP A 265 -2.31 -10.14 17.49
CA ASP A 265 -1.53 -9.74 16.31
C ASP A 265 -0.15 -9.21 16.67
N THR A 266 0.00 -8.53 17.80
CA THR A 266 1.30 -8.01 18.25
C THR A 266 2.26 -9.15 18.60
N ALA A 267 1.76 -10.22 19.20
CA ALA A 267 2.57 -11.41 19.53
C ALA A 267 3.04 -12.14 18.24
N ARG A 268 2.18 -12.23 17.23
CA ARG A 268 2.50 -12.87 15.95
C ARG A 268 3.53 -12.05 15.16
N TRP A 269 3.34 -10.73 15.09
CA TRP A 269 4.34 -9.84 14.50
C TRP A 269 5.66 -9.90 15.25
N SER A 270 5.63 -9.94 16.61
CA SER A 270 6.85 -10.08 17.41
C SER A 270 7.61 -11.36 17.07
N ALA A 271 6.93 -12.50 16.93
CA ALA A 271 7.55 -13.78 16.59
C ALA A 271 8.18 -13.78 15.18
N LEU A 272 7.56 -13.12 14.19
CA LEU A 272 8.14 -12.96 12.87
C LEU A 272 9.38 -12.06 12.91
N LEU A 273 9.26 -10.89 13.56
CA LEU A 273 10.34 -9.91 13.65
C LEU A 273 11.54 -10.41 14.45
N GLU A 274 11.33 -11.30 15.41
CA GLU A 274 12.40 -11.97 16.18
C GLU A 274 13.27 -12.83 15.27
N VAL A 275 12.69 -13.58 14.35
CA VAL A 275 13.46 -14.33 13.32
C VAL A 275 14.30 -13.40 12.46
N LEU A 276 13.76 -12.22 12.11
CA LEU A 276 14.51 -11.24 11.32
C LEU A 276 15.63 -10.58 12.13
N GLU A 277 15.41 -10.34 13.42
CA GLU A 277 16.43 -9.83 14.33
C GLU A 277 17.59 -10.84 14.49
N GLU A 278 17.29 -12.11 14.74
CA GLU A 278 18.29 -13.20 14.84
C GLU A 278 19.16 -13.32 13.59
N ARG A 279 18.63 -12.92 12.44
CA ARG A 279 19.34 -12.93 11.15
C ARG A 279 19.99 -11.59 10.78
N GLY A 280 19.96 -10.59 11.67
CA GLY A 280 20.52 -9.27 11.41
C GLY A 280 19.73 -8.41 10.43
N LEU A 281 18.49 -8.78 10.10
CA LEU A 281 17.62 -8.08 9.13
C LEU A 281 16.68 -7.07 9.80
N CYS A 282 16.59 -7.09 11.13
CA CYS A 282 15.81 -6.15 11.92
C CYS A 282 16.59 -5.74 13.17
N LEU A 283 16.71 -4.44 13.41
CA LEU A 283 17.33 -3.96 14.65
C LEU A 283 16.38 -4.15 15.84
N PRO A 284 16.91 -4.50 17.05
CA PRO A 284 16.08 -4.68 18.25
C PRO A 284 15.21 -3.48 18.59
N THR A 285 15.73 -2.26 18.39
CA THR A 285 14.99 -1.02 18.63
C THR A 285 13.83 -0.86 17.63
N LYS A 286 14.02 -1.20 16.35
CA LYS A 286 12.98 -1.16 15.33
C LYS A 286 11.93 -2.24 15.54
N ARG A 287 12.32 -3.46 15.98
CA ARG A 287 11.35 -4.51 16.33
C ARG A 287 10.37 -4.02 17.42
N ARG A 288 10.89 -3.46 18.51
CA ARG A 288 10.05 -2.90 19.58
C ARG A 288 9.14 -1.79 19.06
N ALA A 289 9.70 -0.86 18.32
CA ALA A 289 8.96 0.27 17.73
C ALA A 289 7.84 -0.17 16.78
N LEU A 290 8.01 -1.27 16.03
CA LEU A 290 6.97 -1.83 15.18
C LEU A 290 5.80 -2.43 15.97
N VAL A 291 6.11 -3.14 17.07
CA VAL A 291 5.07 -3.71 17.95
C VAL A 291 4.29 -2.58 18.64
N ASP A 292 4.98 -1.54 19.11
CA ASP A 292 4.37 -0.37 19.76
C ASP A 292 3.54 0.49 18.78
N TRP A 293 3.81 0.38 17.47
CA TRP A 293 3.00 1.07 16.46
C TRP A 293 1.57 0.54 16.41
N VAL A 294 1.37 -0.77 16.60
CA VAL A 294 0.07 -1.41 16.42
C VAL A 294 -0.94 -0.88 17.45
N GLY A 295 -2.11 -0.49 16.97
CA GLY A 295 -3.18 0.02 17.83
C GLY A 295 -4.21 0.84 17.07
N HIS A 296 -5.00 1.57 17.83
CA HIS A 296 -6.01 2.46 17.27
C HIS A 296 -6.04 3.79 18.02
N LEU A 297 -6.63 4.80 17.39
CA LEU A 297 -6.93 6.07 18.04
C LEU A 297 -8.30 6.56 17.62
N HIS A 298 -9.00 7.19 18.55
CA HIS A 298 -10.24 7.91 18.32
C HIS A 298 -10.21 9.21 19.08
N LEU A 299 -10.89 10.22 18.56
CA LEU A 299 -10.85 11.57 19.11
C LEU A 299 -12.21 11.99 19.71
N ARG A 300 -12.95 11.04 20.29
CA ARG A 300 -14.26 11.33 20.92
C ARG A 300 -14.17 12.39 22.01
N ALA A 301 -13.12 12.37 22.81
CA ALA A 301 -12.89 13.35 23.87
C ALA A 301 -12.30 14.69 23.40
N ARG A 302 -11.78 14.73 22.17
CA ARG A 302 -11.14 15.90 21.56
C ARG A 302 -11.55 16.04 20.09
N PRO A 303 -12.85 16.21 19.78
CA PRO A 303 -13.34 16.26 18.40
C PRO A 303 -12.76 17.43 17.61
N GLU A 304 -12.28 18.48 18.26
CA GLU A 304 -11.60 19.62 17.65
C GLU A 304 -10.26 19.24 17.00
N ALA A 305 -9.64 18.13 17.44
CA ALA A 305 -8.41 17.62 16.85
C ALA A 305 -8.63 16.82 15.55
N LEU A 306 -9.89 16.45 15.24
CA LEU A 306 -10.23 15.82 13.97
C LEU A 306 -9.98 16.77 12.79
N PRO A 307 -9.54 16.27 11.64
CA PRO A 307 -9.57 17.00 10.38
C PRO A 307 -10.96 17.59 10.11
N PRO A 308 -11.06 18.82 9.54
CA PRO A 308 -12.34 19.53 9.42
C PRO A 308 -13.43 18.71 8.71
N HIS A 309 -13.11 18.02 7.63
CA HIS A 309 -14.08 17.20 6.90
C HIS A 309 -14.61 16.02 7.74
N LEU A 310 -13.74 15.32 8.50
CA LEU A 310 -14.20 14.24 9.40
C LEU A 310 -15.03 14.77 10.55
N ARG A 311 -14.71 15.95 11.06
CA ARG A 311 -15.51 16.62 12.09
C ARG A 311 -16.90 16.95 11.57
N THR A 312 -17.00 17.51 10.35
CA THR A 312 -18.29 17.82 9.71
C THR A 312 -19.09 16.54 9.47
N LEU A 313 -18.46 15.49 8.95
CA LEU A 313 -19.11 14.19 8.74
C LEU A 313 -19.58 13.57 10.07
N SER A 314 -18.72 13.57 11.09
CA SER A 314 -19.07 13.04 12.41
C SER A 314 -20.25 13.80 13.04
N ALA A 315 -20.30 15.13 12.88
CA ALA A 315 -21.42 15.93 13.35
C ALA A 315 -22.72 15.59 12.59
N ALA A 316 -22.65 15.39 11.28
CA ALA A 316 -23.80 15.02 10.44
C ALA A 316 -24.34 13.61 10.75
N LEU A 317 -23.48 12.65 11.05
CA LEU A 317 -23.85 11.28 11.43
C LEU A 317 -24.34 11.16 12.88
N GLY A 318 -24.04 12.17 13.71
CA GLY A 318 -24.45 12.23 15.10
C GLY A 318 -23.63 11.32 16.04
N PRO A 319 -24.09 11.13 17.30
CA PRO A 319 -23.31 10.46 18.35
C PRO A 319 -23.10 8.95 18.15
N HIS A 320 -23.75 8.37 17.14
CA HIS A 320 -23.72 6.93 16.84
C HIS A 320 -22.67 6.54 15.80
N ALA A 321 -21.91 7.51 15.27
CA ALA A 321 -20.81 7.28 14.37
C ALA A 321 -19.53 7.98 14.85
N LEU A 322 -18.44 7.25 14.89
CA LEU A 322 -17.15 7.72 15.38
C LEU A 322 -16.06 7.42 14.35
N PRO A 323 -15.30 8.40 13.87
CA PRO A 323 -14.11 8.13 13.07
C PRO A 323 -13.00 7.53 13.94
N VAL A 324 -12.43 6.45 13.48
CA VAL A 324 -11.35 5.70 14.14
C VAL A 324 -10.18 5.60 13.18
N PHE A 325 -8.97 5.73 13.69
CA PHE A 325 -7.74 5.48 12.93
C PHE A 325 -7.07 4.22 13.47
N LEU A 326 -6.86 3.26 12.59
CA LEU A 326 -6.11 2.05 12.87
C LEU A 326 -4.66 2.25 12.49
N ARG A 327 -3.75 1.84 13.36
CA ARG A 327 -2.31 1.75 13.13
C ARG A 327 -1.93 0.29 13.08
N ARG A 328 -1.40 -0.17 11.95
CA ARG A 328 -1.11 -1.59 11.71
C ARG A 328 0.23 -1.78 11.00
N ILE A 329 0.80 -2.95 11.16
CA ILE A 329 1.79 -3.46 10.22
C ILE A 329 1.00 -4.15 9.11
N ASN A 330 1.05 -3.60 7.90
CA ASN A 330 0.36 -4.17 6.74
C ASN A 330 1.04 -5.48 6.29
N HIS A 331 2.35 -5.41 6.08
CA HIS A 331 3.19 -6.57 5.79
C HIS A 331 4.66 -6.25 6.08
N VAL A 332 5.47 -7.30 6.13
CA VAL A 332 6.92 -7.20 6.08
C VAL A 332 7.38 -7.74 4.73
N LYS A 333 8.28 -7.03 4.07
CA LYS A 333 8.82 -7.40 2.76
C LYS A 333 10.29 -7.77 2.89
N LEU A 334 10.62 -8.97 2.45
CA LEU A 334 11.99 -9.42 2.27
C LEU A 334 12.40 -9.10 0.83
N VAL A 335 13.57 -8.52 0.66
CA VAL A 335 14.09 -8.16 -0.67
C VAL A 335 15.38 -8.93 -0.91
N PHE A 336 15.43 -9.62 -2.04
CA PHE A 336 16.57 -10.40 -2.50
C PHE A 336 17.08 -9.82 -3.82
N GLN A 337 18.37 -9.78 -3.96
CA GLN A 337 19.05 -9.38 -5.19
C GLN A 337 20.37 -10.14 -5.28
N PRO A 338 20.65 -10.86 -6.37
CA PRO A 338 21.88 -11.63 -6.51
C PRO A 338 23.12 -10.81 -6.19
N GLY A 339 24.02 -11.37 -5.38
CA GLY A 339 25.25 -10.71 -4.95
C GLY A 339 25.09 -9.61 -3.90
N HIS A 340 23.88 -9.41 -3.34
CA HIS A 340 23.64 -8.46 -2.26
C HIS A 340 23.05 -9.19 -1.04
N PRO A 341 23.35 -8.71 0.19
CA PRO A 341 22.68 -9.25 1.37
C PRO A 341 21.18 -8.98 1.31
N PRO A 342 20.34 -9.89 1.85
CA PRO A 342 18.91 -9.66 1.96
C PRO A 342 18.58 -8.41 2.75
N GLU A 343 17.48 -7.75 2.40
CA GLU A 343 16.95 -6.61 3.14
C GLU A 343 15.56 -6.95 3.69
N ALA A 344 15.20 -6.39 4.86
CA ALA A 344 13.84 -6.44 5.37
C ALA A 344 13.26 -5.02 5.51
N LYS A 345 12.01 -4.86 5.10
CA LYS A 345 11.23 -3.64 5.19
C LYS A 345 9.89 -3.91 5.86
N ALA A 346 9.39 -2.97 6.66
CA ALA A 346 8.04 -3.02 7.18
C ALA A 346 7.17 -1.93 6.52
N TYR A 347 5.97 -2.30 6.17
CA TYR A 347 4.94 -1.40 5.65
C TYR A 347 3.94 -1.11 6.76
N LEU A 348 4.00 0.07 7.32
CA LEU A 348 3.09 0.55 8.35
C LEU A 348 1.86 1.15 7.67
N ALA A 349 0.68 0.85 8.20
CA ALA A 349 -0.57 1.41 7.70
C ALA A 349 -1.24 2.29 8.76
N LEU A 350 -1.75 3.42 8.31
CA LEU A 350 -2.68 4.30 9.01
C LEU A 350 -3.99 4.31 8.22
N ILE A 351 -5.03 3.70 8.77
CA ILE A 351 -6.30 3.48 8.07
C ILE A 351 -7.42 4.17 8.82
N GLN A 352 -8.13 5.08 8.16
CA GLN A 352 -9.32 5.71 8.70
C GLN A 352 -10.53 4.80 8.41
N ARG A 353 -11.31 4.54 9.44
CA ARG A 353 -12.56 3.79 9.40
C ARG A 353 -13.62 4.48 10.26
N TRP A 354 -14.83 3.98 10.19
CA TRP A 354 -15.94 4.42 11.01
C TRP A 354 -16.43 3.30 11.92
N LEU A 355 -16.73 3.63 13.16
CA LEU A 355 -17.43 2.78 14.09
C LEU A 355 -18.85 3.31 14.23
N GLY A 356 -19.85 2.55 13.78
CA GLY A 356 -21.26 2.89 13.87
C GLY A 356 -21.99 1.97 14.84
N GLN A 357 -23.07 2.46 15.45
CA GLN A 357 -23.99 1.65 16.25
C GLN A 357 -25.27 1.37 15.46
N ASP A 358 -25.42 0.15 14.95
CA ASP A 358 -26.68 -0.34 14.35
C ASP A 358 -27.75 -0.43 15.46
N ARG A 359 -28.62 0.55 15.49
CA ARG A 359 -29.67 0.64 16.51
C ARG A 359 -30.73 -0.47 16.42
N ARG A 360 -30.97 -1.01 15.20
CA ARG A 360 -31.97 -2.04 14.98
C ARG A 360 -31.51 -3.40 15.50
N ARG A 361 -30.21 -3.68 15.30
CA ARG A 361 -29.60 -4.97 15.67
C ARG A 361 -28.87 -4.94 17.00
N GLY A 362 -28.73 -3.77 17.64
CA GLY A 362 -28.02 -3.59 18.91
C GLY A 362 -26.53 -3.92 18.85
N ARG A 363 -25.95 -3.91 17.64
CA ARG A 363 -24.54 -4.26 17.41
C ARG A 363 -23.74 -3.08 16.83
N TYR A 364 -22.44 -3.15 16.96
CA TYR A 364 -21.54 -2.21 16.30
C TYR A 364 -21.20 -2.68 14.89
N VAL A 365 -21.09 -1.72 13.97
CA VAL A 365 -20.60 -1.90 12.60
C VAL A 365 -19.29 -1.12 12.51
N PHE A 366 -18.25 -1.77 12.01
CA PHE A 366 -16.96 -1.19 11.81
C PHE A 366 -16.56 -1.34 10.33
N GLY A 367 -16.40 -0.21 9.63
CA GLY A 367 -16.18 -0.25 8.20
C GLY A 367 -15.92 1.12 7.58
N ASP A 368 -16.18 1.23 6.31
CA ASP A 368 -16.15 2.50 5.60
C ASP A 368 -17.36 3.40 5.94
N LEU A 369 -17.38 4.60 5.36
CA LEU A 369 -18.43 5.57 5.63
C LEU A 369 -19.82 5.07 5.17
N ASP A 370 -19.88 4.42 4.00
CA ASP A 370 -21.16 4.02 3.41
C ASP A 370 -21.76 2.79 4.11
N GLU A 371 -20.89 1.85 4.54
CA GLU A 371 -21.31 0.71 5.39
C GLU A 371 -21.92 1.19 6.70
N VAL A 372 -21.28 2.16 7.34
CA VAL A 372 -21.79 2.72 8.60
C VAL A 372 -23.05 3.55 8.36
N ARG A 373 -23.13 4.37 7.31
CA ARG A 373 -24.36 5.09 6.93
C ARG A 373 -25.53 4.15 6.71
N ALA A 374 -25.32 3.06 5.98
CA ALA A 374 -26.35 2.05 5.74
C ALA A 374 -26.85 1.43 7.04
N SER A 375 -25.97 1.21 8.02
CA SER A 375 -26.33 0.66 9.34
C SER A 375 -27.09 1.64 10.25
N LEU A 376 -26.90 2.94 10.03
CA LEU A 376 -27.56 4.00 10.79
C LEU A 376 -28.92 4.39 10.21
N ALA A 377 -29.22 3.96 8.98
CA ALA A 377 -30.48 4.26 8.33
C ALA A 377 -31.69 3.72 9.14
N PRO A 378 -32.80 4.48 9.23
CA PRO A 378 -33.97 4.14 10.04
C PRO A 378 -34.68 2.87 9.58
#